data_1d5536503261ae29b943b4fbc2dfde09
#
_entry.id   1d5536503261ae29b943b4fbc2dfde09
#
_cell.length_a   1.000
_cell.length_b   1.000
_cell.length_c   1.000
_cell.angle_alpha   90.00
_cell.angle_beta   90.00
_cell.angle_gamma   90.00
#
_symmetry.space_group_name_H-M   'P 1'
#
loop_
_entity.id
_entity.type
_entity.pdbx_description
1 polymer ?
#
loop_
_entity_poly.entity_id
_entity_poly.type
_entity_poly.pdbx_seq_one_letter_code
_entity_poly.pdbx_strand_id
1 'polypeptide(L)'
;MRYSILLAFALGISLRSGTLPAQNAPAAPGPAPLPTVTLPSELDRVLRDYERAWRSGDAAALAALFAEDGFVLPGGRAPARGREAIRAAYTGQGGAPLRLRALSYSVADTVGYIIGAYGYGLDAGDQGKFTLTLRRPRGGAWLIFSDMDNASIRR
;
A
#
# COMPACT_ATOMS: atom_id res chain seq x y z
N MET A 1 -66.76 42.05 49.80
CA MET A 1 -65.50 41.98 49.02
C MET A 1 -65.33 40.54 48.51
N ARG A 2 -65.50 40.35 47.20
CA ARG A 2 -65.45 39.00 46.53
C ARG A 2 -64.25 39.00 45.67
N TYR A 3 -63.29 38.13 45.95
CA TYR A 3 -62.12 37.91 45.09
C TYR A 3 -62.36 36.65 44.22
N SER A 4 -62.48 36.83 42.92
CA SER A 4 -62.54 35.75 41.91
C SER A 4 -61.15 35.27 41.58
N ILE A 5 -60.92 33.98 41.73
CA ILE A 5 -59.68 33.28 41.36
C ILE A 5 -59.84 32.79 39.93
N LEU A 6 -59.05 33.33 38.99
CA LEU A 6 -58.93 32.85 37.61
C LEU A 6 -57.93 31.72 37.57
N LEU A 7 -58.40 30.54 37.20
CA LEU A 7 -57.54 29.35 36.96
C LEU A 7 -57.03 29.38 35.50
N ALA A 8 -55.76 29.57 35.30
CA ALA A 8 -55.14 29.48 33.98
C ALA A 8 -54.72 28.05 33.71
N PHE A 9 -55.33 27.41 32.72
CA PHE A 9 -54.92 26.10 32.19
C PHE A 9 -53.73 26.30 31.22
N ALA A 10 -52.51 25.87 31.57
CA ALA A 10 -51.38 25.83 30.68
C ALA A 10 -51.39 24.52 29.91
N LEU A 11 -51.67 24.56 28.62
CA LEU A 11 -51.63 23.42 27.71
C LEU A 11 -50.15 23.19 27.33
N GLY A 12 -49.51 22.17 27.93
CA GLY A 12 -48.14 21.77 27.62
C GLY A 12 -48.09 20.97 26.31
N ILE A 13 -47.55 21.60 25.25
CA ILE A 13 -47.26 20.93 24.01
C ILE A 13 -45.87 20.25 24.15
N SER A 14 -45.86 18.94 24.37
CA SER A 14 -44.63 18.13 24.34
C SER A 14 -44.16 17.90 22.88
N LEU A 15 -43.17 18.66 22.44
CA LEU A 15 -42.44 18.34 21.19
C LEU A 15 -41.66 17.05 21.42
N ARG A 16 -42.12 15.94 20.84
CA ARG A 16 -41.32 14.73 20.71
C ARG A 16 -40.29 14.94 19.59
N SER A 17 -39.03 15.14 19.96
CA SER A 17 -37.89 15.11 19.01
C SER A 17 -37.73 13.68 18.52
N GLY A 18 -38.33 13.36 17.38
CA GLY A 18 -38.08 12.10 16.67
C GLY A 18 -36.69 12.14 16.06
N THR A 19 -35.74 11.44 16.65
CA THR A 19 -34.46 11.10 16.00
C THR A 19 -34.76 10.19 14.82
N LEU A 20 -34.63 10.72 13.60
CA LEU A 20 -34.67 9.91 12.38
C LEU A 20 -33.47 8.96 12.44
N PRO A 21 -33.65 7.65 12.16
CA PRO A 21 -32.52 6.75 12.04
C PRO A 21 -31.66 7.23 10.88
N ALA A 22 -30.37 7.41 11.14
CA ALA A 22 -29.38 7.71 10.11
C ALA A 22 -29.44 6.54 9.10
N GLN A 23 -29.94 6.82 7.90
CA GLN A 23 -29.90 5.87 6.79
C GLN A 23 -28.43 5.65 6.47
N ASN A 24 -27.93 4.43 6.75
CA ASN A 24 -26.64 3.96 6.24
C ASN A 24 -26.76 3.90 4.72
N ALA A 25 -26.44 5.02 4.03
CA ALA A 25 -26.26 5.01 2.60
C ALA A 25 -25.11 4.03 2.29
N PRO A 26 -25.27 3.11 1.34
CA PRO A 26 -24.18 2.23 0.94
C PRO A 26 -22.98 3.12 0.54
N ALA A 27 -21.80 2.79 1.06
CA ALA A 27 -20.58 3.50 0.71
C ALA A 27 -20.45 3.49 -0.82
N ALA A 28 -20.17 4.66 -1.40
CA ALA A 28 -19.93 4.75 -2.85
C ALA A 28 -18.84 3.74 -3.23
N PRO A 29 -18.98 3.00 -4.34
CA PRO A 29 -17.96 2.07 -4.80
C PRO A 29 -16.64 2.82 -4.93
N GLY A 30 -15.57 2.26 -4.36
CA GLY A 30 -14.23 2.82 -4.47
C GLY A 30 -13.79 2.90 -5.94
N PRO A 31 -12.76 3.69 -6.26
CA PRO A 31 -12.25 3.79 -7.62
C PRO A 31 -11.85 2.40 -8.14
N ALA A 32 -12.14 2.12 -9.40
CA ALA A 32 -11.77 0.87 -10.04
C ALA A 32 -10.25 0.66 -9.99
N PRO A 33 -9.77 -0.59 -9.83
CA PRO A 33 -8.33 -0.87 -9.83
C PRO A 33 -7.69 -0.42 -11.15
N LEU A 34 -6.52 0.19 -11.07
CA LEU A 34 -5.74 0.54 -12.26
C LEU A 34 -5.34 -0.74 -13.03
N PRO A 35 -5.32 -0.71 -14.38
CA PRO A 35 -4.94 -1.87 -15.17
C PRO A 35 -3.47 -2.25 -14.94
N THR A 36 -3.17 -3.54 -15.05
CA THR A 36 -1.80 -4.06 -15.03
C THR A 36 -1.16 -3.86 -16.40
N VAL A 37 0.11 -3.45 -16.43
CA VAL A 37 0.93 -3.42 -17.64
C VAL A 37 1.85 -4.63 -17.71
N THR A 38 2.07 -5.15 -18.92
CA THR A 38 3.05 -6.22 -19.15
C THR A 38 4.46 -5.62 -19.19
N LEU A 39 5.36 -6.17 -18.39
CA LEU A 39 6.76 -5.77 -18.36
C LEU A 39 7.58 -6.56 -19.40
N PRO A 40 8.66 -5.98 -19.95
CA PRO A 40 9.72 -6.77 -20.57
C PRO A 40 10.25 -7.82 -19.61
N SER A 41 10.65 -8.98 -20.14
CA SER A 41 11.05 -10.15 -19.34
C SER A 41 12.14 -9.84 -18.31
N GLU A 42 13.11 -9.00 -18.66
CA GLU A 42 14.20 -8.61 -17.76
C GLU A 42 13.75 -7.74 -16.57
N LEU A 43 12.67 -6.97 -16.72
CA LEU A 43 12.05 -6.20 -15.62
C LEU A 43 11.09 -7.07 -14.82
N ASP A 44 10.30 -7.92 -15.49
CA ASP A 44 9.40 -8.85 -14.80
C ASP A 44 10.18 -9.79 -13.89
N ARG A 45 11.37 -10.24 -14.33
CA ARG A 45 12.28 -11.01 -13.48
C ARG A 45 12.53 -10.35 -12.14
N VAL A 46 12.74 -9.02 -12.08
CA VAL A 46 12.98 -8.31 -10.81
C VAL A 46 11.82 -8.50 -9.85
N LEU A 47 10.57 -8.38 -10.34
CA LEU A 47 9.38 -8.57 -9.51
C LEU A 47 9.22 -10.03 -9.09
N ARG A 48 9.43 -11.00 -10.02
CA ARG A 48 9.27 -12.43 -9.70
C ARG A 48 10.35 -12.93 -8.74
N ASP A 49 11.59 -12.45 -8.87
CA ASP A 49 12.66 -12.77 -7.94
C ASP A 49 12.38 -12.21 -6.54
N TYR A 50 11.86 -10.97 -6.47
CA TYR A 50 11.45 -10.36 -5.21
C TYR A 50 10.34 -11.17 -4.53
N GLU A 51 9.25 -11.52 -5.26
CA GLU A 51 8.16 -12.35 -4.73
C GLU A 51 8.65 -13.70 -4.19
N ARG A 52 9.58 -14.33 -4.91
CA ARG A 52 10.15 -15.62 -4.53
C ARG A 52 10.97 -15.51 -3.24
N ALA A 53 11.89 -14.55 -3.17
CA ALA A 53 12.72 -14.30 -1.99
C ALA A 53 11.87 -13.90 -0.78
N TRP A 54 10.85 -13.07 -0.98
CA TRP A 54 9.90 -12.69 0.07
C TRP A 54 9.13 -13.90 0.61
N ARG A 55 8.60 -14.75 -0.27
CA ARG A 55 7.83 -15.94 0.11
C ARG A 55 8.66 -16.94 0.91
N SER A 56 9.94 -17.06 0.60
CA SER A 56 10.86 -17.92 1.36
C SER A 56 11.39 -17.27 2.64
N GLY A 57 11.12 -16.00 2.89
CA GLY A 57 11.69 -15.26 4.02
C GLY A 57 13.20 -15.07 3.91
N ASP A 58 13.77 -15.18 2.69
CA ASP A 58 15.21 -15.09 2.43
C ASP A 58 15.65 -13.63 2.30
N ALA A 59 16.00 -13.03 3.43
CA ALA A 59 16.48 -11.66 3.50
C ALA A 59 17.79 -11.44 2.71
N ALA A 60 18.63 -12.47 2.57
CA ALA A 60 19.87 -12.36 1.80
C ALA A 60 19.57 -12.33 0.30
N ALA A 61 18.68 -13.19 -0.19
CA ALA A 61 18.20 -13.17 -1.57
C ALA A 61 17.50 -11.86 -1.91
N LEU A 62 16.67 -11.31 -1.00
CA LEU A 62 16.06 -9.97 -1.19
C LEU A 62 17.13 -8.89 -1.33
N ALA A 63 18.09 -8.83 -0.42
CA ALA A 63 19.15 -7.84 -0.46
C ALA A 63 20.02 -7.96 -1.73
N ALA A 64 20.21 -9.17 -2.26
CA ALA A 64 20.97 -9.41 -3.50
C ALA A 64 20.30 -8.81 -4.75
N LEU A 65 19.00 -8.55 -4.73
CA LEU A 65 18.28 -7.87 -5.81
C LEU A 65 18.61 -6.39 -5.90
N PHE A 66 19.18 -5.80 -4.85
CA PHE A 66 19.52 -4.39 -4.79
C PHE A 66 20.95 -4.12 -5.31
N ALA A 67 21.17 -2.91 -5.82
CA ALA A 67 22.50 -2.38 -6.02
C ALA A 67 23.25 -2.30 -4.66
N GLU A 68 24.59 -2.32 -4.69
CA GLU A 68 25.37 -2.30 -3.44
C GLU A 68 25.08 -1.07 -2.57
N ASP A 69 24.86 0.07 -3.21
CA ASP A 69 24.51 1.35 -2.58
C ASP A 69 23.00 1.64 -2.56
N GLY A 70 22.16 0.62 -2.81
CA GLY A 70 20.71 0.73 -2.93
C GLY A 70 20.02 1.09 -1.63
N PHE A 71 18.74 1.42 -1.73
CA PHE A 71 17.89 1.86 -0.61
C PHE A 71 16.63 1.03 -0.51
N VAL A 72 16.17 0.77 0.72
CA VAL A 72 14.79 0.43 1.02
C VAL A 72 14.18 1.54 1.88
N LEU A 73 12.98 1.98 1.51
CA LEU A 73 12.28 3.14 2.06
C LEU A 73 10.88 2.68 2.54
N PRO A 74 10.82 1.84 3.59
CA PRO A 74 9.56 1.23 4.00
C PRO A 74 8.66 2.26 4.68
N GLY A 75 7.35 2.15 4.42
CA GLY A 75 6.36 3.03 5.03
C GLY A 75 6.43 3.02 6.56
N GLY A 76 6.55 4.20 7.18
CA GLY A 76 6.56 4.36 8.63
C GLY A 76 7.83 3.91 9.36
N ARG A 77 8.91 3.57 8.65
CA ARG A 77 10.21 3.18 9.22
C ARG A 77 11.34 4.00 8.61
N ALA A 78 12.50 4.01 9.29
CA ALA A 78 13.69 4.69 8.78
C ALA A 78 14.22 4.03 7.50
N PRO A 79 14.76 4.80 6.55
CA PRO A 79 15.45 4.27 5.38
C PRO A 79 16.62 3.37 5.77
N ALA A 80 16.85 2.31 4.98
CA ALA A 80 18.08 1.52 5.07
C ALA A 80 18.84 1.63 3.74
N ARG A 81 20.16 1.77 3.80
CA ARG A 81 21.04 1.91 2.64
C ARG A 81 22.13 0.84 2.63
N GLY A 82 22.35 0.27 1.44
CA GLY A 82 23.35 -0.77 1.21
C GLY A 82 22.83 -2.16 1.57
N ARG A 83 23.37 -3.19 0.90
CA ARG A 83 22.85 -4.57 1.00
C ARG A 83 22.84 -5.12 2.42
N GLU A 84 23.82 -4.79 3.23
CA GLU A 84 23.86 -5.28 4.62
C GLU A 84 22.70 -4.71 5.46
N ALA A 85 22.48 -3.38 5.41
CA ALA A 85 21.38 -2.72 6.10
C ALA A 85 20.01 -3.18 5.55
N ILE A 86 19.90 -3.38 4.23
CA ILE A 86 18.71 -3.90 3.58
C ILE A 86 18.42 -5.32 4.05
N ARG A 87 19.43 -6.21 4.09
CA ARG A 87 19.29 -7.56 4.65
C ARG A 87 18.80 -7.53 6.09
N ALA A 88 19.38 -6.67 6.93
CA ALA A 88 18.94 -6.50 8.31
C ALA A 88 17.47 -6.02 8.39
N ALA A 89 17.06 -5.07 7.53
CA ALA A 89 15.70 -4.57 7.49
C ALA A 89 14.67 -5.63 7.08
N TYR A 90 15.06 -6.61 6.26
CA TYR A 90 14.19 -7.72 5.83
C TYR A 90 14.28 -8.97 6.71
N THR A 91 15.24 -9.06 7.63
CA THR A 91 15.36 -10.20 8.55
C THR A 91 14.08 -10.33 9.39
N GLY A 92 13.49 -11.53 9.36
CA GLY A 92 12.21 -11.81 10.03
C GLY A 92 10.97 -11.25 9.33
N GLN A 93 11.14 -10.67 8.13
CA GLN A 93 10.04 -10.26 7.25
C GLN A 93 9.78 -11.35 6.21
N GLY A 94 8.61 -11.32 5.59
CA GLY A 94 8.26 -12.29 4.54
C GLY A 94 7.58 -13.55 5.08
N GLY A 95 7.66 -14.64 4.30
CA GLY A 95 7.01 -15.92 4.60
C GLY A 95 5.56 -16.03 4.09
N ALA A 96 4.89 -14.93 3.81
CA ALA A 96 3.56 -14.92 3.20
C ALA A 96 3.66 -14.79 1.67
N PRO A 97 2.70 -15.35 0.90
CA PRO A 97 2.61 -15.10 -0.53
C PRO A 97 2.48 -13.59 -0.80
N LEU A 98 3.43 -13.05 -1.54
CA LEU A 98 3.42 -11.66 -2.04
C LEU A 98 3.13 -11.70 -3.54
N ARG A 99 2.28 -10.81 -4.01
CA ARG A 99 2.00 -10.56 -5.42
C ARG A 99 2.33 -9.11 -5.75
N LEU A 100 3.21 -8.93 -6.73
CA LEU A 100 3.57 -7.63 -7.29
C LEU A 100 3.01 -7.51 -8.70
N ARG A 101 2.38 -6.39 -9.02
CA ARG A 101 1.94 -6.09 -10.38
C ARG A 101 2.38 -4.69 -10.79
N ALA A 102 2.82 -4.56 -12.03
CA ALA A 102 3.21 -3.27 -12.58
C ALA A 102 1.99 -2.48 -13.05
N LEU A 103 1.98 -1.19 -12.76
CA LEU A 103 1.00 -0.21 -13.24
C LEU A 103 1.59 0.67 -14.33
N SER A 104 2.90 0.90 -14.28
CA SER A 104 3.65 1.67 -15.26
C SER A 104 5.13 1.35 -15.12
N TYR A 105 5.88 1.54 -16.20
CA TYR A 105 7.34 1.47 -16.19
C TYR A 105 7.94 2.36 -17.28
N SER A 106 9.20 2.71 -17.12
CA SER A 106 10.03 3.25 -18.20
C SER A 106 11.48 2.90 -17.94
N VAL A 107 12.25 2.79 -19.01
CA VAL A 107 13.69 2.56 -18.96
C VAL A 107 14.39 3.47 -19.95
N ALA A 108 15.56 3.96 -19.55
CA ALA A 108 16.46 4.72 -20.40
C ALA A 108 17.88 4.27 -20.09
N ASP A 109 18.53 3.61 -21.07
CA ASP A 109 19.90 3.11 -20.98
C ASP A 109 20.14 2.24 -19.72
N THR A 110 20.69 2.84 -18.67
CA THR A 110 21.11 2.17 -17.43
C THR A 110 20.21 2.44 -16.22
N VAL A 111 19.14 3.23 -16.41
CA VAL A 111 18.21 3.62 -15.33
C VAL A 111 16.78 3.36 -15.78
N GLY A 112 15.94 2.98 -14.84
CA GLY A 112 14.51 2.77 -15.07
C GLY A 112 13.70 2.86 -13.79
N TYR A 113 12.38 2.74 -13.95
CA TYR A 113 11.46 2.64 -12.82
C TYR A 113 10.33 1.65 -13.12
N ILE A 114 9.76 1.13 -12.06
CA ILE A 114 8.48 0.43 -12.07
C ILE A 114 7.60 1.06 -10.99
N ILE A 115 6.41 1.51 -11.37
CA ILE A 115 5.34 1.87 -10.44
C ILE A 115 4.40 0.67 -10.37
N GLY A 116 4.04 0.25 -9.17
CA GLY A 116 3.23 -0.95 -9.01
C GLY A 116 2.32 -0.96 -7.79
N ALA A 117 1.57 -2.02 -7.69
CA ALA A 117 0.75 -2.36 -6.54
C ALA A 117 1.10 -3.75 -6.03
N TYR A 118 0.90 -3.96 -4.74
CA TYR A 118 1.15 -5.24 -4.10
C TYR A 118 -0.05 -5.73 -3.28
N GLY A 119 -0.11 -7.04 -3.12
CA GLY A 119 -1.06 -7.70 -2.22
C GLY A 119 -0.45 -8.94 -1.61
N TYR A 120 -0.91 -9.30 -0.41
CA TYR A 120 -0.56 -10.54 0.27
C TYR A 120 -1.70 -11.55 0.16
N GLY A 121 -1.37 -12.82 -0.07
CA GLY A 121 -2.34 -13.88 -0.29
C GLY A 121 -2.64 -14.15 -1.76
N LEU A 122 -3.34 -15.27 -2.04
CA LEU A 122 -3.58 -15.75 -3.41
C LEU A 122 -4.62 -14.92 -4.16
N ASP A 123 -5.66 -14.44 -3.46
CA ASP A 123 -6.83 -13.76 -4.05
C ASP A 123 -6.99 -12.30 -3.57
N ALA A 124 -5.99 -11.77 -2.89
CA ALA A 124 -6.07 -10.42 -2.35
C ALA A 124 -5.98 -9.36 -3.46
N GLY A 125 -6.87 -8.39 -3.41
CA GLY A 125 -6.73 -7.15 -4.16
C GLY A 125 -5.47 -6.37 -3.76
N ASP A 126 -5.28 -5.19 -4.33
CA ASP A 126 -4.14 -4.35 -3.96
C ASP A 126 -4.27 -3.85 -2.52
N GLN A 127 -3.28 -4.15 -1.71
CA GLN A 127 -3.18 -3.74 -0.31
C GLN A 127 -2.20 -2.60 -0.13
N GLY A 128 -1.39 -2.32 -1.15
CA GLY A 128 -0.45 -1.23 -1.16
C GLY A 128 0.07 -0.94 -2.56
N LYS A 129 0.96 0.05 -2.60
CA LYS A 129 1.62 0.52 -3.82
C LYS A 129 3.11 0.68 -3.55
N PHE A 130 3.88 0.57 -4.64
CA PHE A 130 5.34 0.71 -4.58
C PHE A 130 5.88 1.46 -5.78
N THR A 131 7.08 1.97 -5.64
CA THR A 131 7.91 2.45 -6.73
C THR A 131 9.31 1.87 -6.59
N LEU A 132 9.76 1.15 -7.61
CA LEU A 132 11.15 0.75 -7.74
C LEU A 132 11.87 1.70 -8.69
N THR A 133 13.00 2.27 -8.25
CA THR A 133 13.99 2.81 -9.16
C THR A 133 14.98 1.70 -9.47
N LEU A 134 15.29 1.51 -10.73
CA LEU A 134 16.15 0.45 -11.20
C LEU A 134 17.44 1.02 -11.77
N ARG A 135 18.53 0.27 -11.60
CA ARG A 135 19.82 0.56 -12.20
C ARG A 135 20.40 -0.69 -12.86
N ARG A 136 21.02 -0.53 -14.01
CA ARG A 136 21.67 -1.62 -14.73
C ARG A 136 23.12 -1.27 -15.01
N PRO A 137 24.10 -1.99 -14.45
CA PRO A 137 25.49 -1.91 -14.91
C PRO A 137 25.59 -2.28 -16.38
N ARG A 138 26.57 -1.75 -17.11
CA ARG A 138 26.81 -2.12 -18.52
C ARG A 138 26.94 -3.64 -18.66
N GLY A 139 26.11 -4.24 -19.50
CA GLY A 139 26.09 -5.69 -19.74
C GLY A 139 25.54 -6.53 -18.56
N GLY A 140 25.07 -5.90 -17.49
CA GLY A 140 24.56 -6.58 -16.31
C GLY A 140 23.03 -6.66 -16.26
N ALA A 141 22.54 -7.31 -15.21
CA ALA A 141 21.12 -7.41 -14.91
C ALA A 141 20.59 -6.13 -14.26
N TRP A 142 19.29 -5.87 -14.39
CA TRP A 142 18.60 -4.85 -13.64
C TRP A 142 18.64 -5.15 -12.14
N LEU A 143 19.04 -4.18 -11.34
CA LEU A 143 19.04 -4.21 -9.89
C LEU A 143 18.15 -3.09 -9.34
N ILE A 144 17.58 -3.30 -8.18
CA ILE A 144 16.81 -2.28 -7.48
C ILE A 144 17.78 -1.26 -6.87
N PHE A 145 17.63 0.00 -7.24
CA PHE A 145 18.37 1.09 -6.60
C PHE A 145 17.58 1.66 -5.43
N SER A 146 16.28 1.84 -5.58
CA SER A 146 15.42 2.17 -4.43
C SER A 146 14.10 1.44 -4.53
N ASP A 147 13.59 1.02 -3.38
CA ASP A 147 12.27 0.46 -3.17
C ASP A 147 11.54 1.31 -2.15
N MET A 148 10.46 1.97 -2.58
CA MET A 148 9.57 2.72 -1.70
C MET A 148 8.18 2.10 -1.76
N ASP A 149 7.64 1.74 -0.61
CA ASP A 149 6.31 1.16 -0.50
C ASP A 149 5.43 1.87 0.53
N ASN A 150 4.13 1.80 0.31
CA ASN A 150 3.12 2.28 1.24
C ASN A 150 1.86 1.42 1.19
N ALA A 151 1.34 1.04 2.35
CA ALA A 151 0.05 0.40 2.45
C ALA A 151 -1.08 1.34 1.97
N SER A 152 -2.10 0.75 1.34
CA SER A 152 -3.32 1.47 0.92
C SER A 152 -4.48 1.26 1.89
N ILE A 153 -4.30 0.47 2.94
CA ILE A 153 -5.34 0.15 3.91
C ILE A 153 -5.60 1.40 4.75
N ARG A 154 -6.82 1.91 4.67
CA ARG A 154 -7.32 2.88 5.66
C ARG A 154 -7.54 2.12 6.96
N ARG A 155 -6.89 2.55 8.00
CA ARG A 155 -7.19 2.11 9.37
C ARG A 155 -8.52 2.69 9.82
#